data_8b6a87156cabdb79f45cbdbe76a2f00d
#
_entry.id   8b6a87156cabdb79f45cbdbe76a2f00d
#
_cell.length_a   1.000
_cell.length_b   1.000
_cell.length_c   1.000
_cell.angle_alpha   90.00
_cell.angle_beta   90.00
_cell.angle_gamma   90.00
#
_symmetry.space_group_name_H-M   'P 1'
#
loop_
_entity.id
_entity.type
_entity.pdbx_description
1 polymer ?
#
loop_
_entity_poly.entity_id
_entity_poly.type
_entity_poly.pdbx_seq_one_letter_code
_entity_poly.pdbx_strand_id
1 'polypeptide(L)'
;MALITYLAEDNETVLENLIESLQEICDVKVTSFGATQAEASRWLTLHDGEWHLAIVDLFLKEGSGLGVLAGCRNREAYQKVVVLTNYATPEIRRRSAELGADAVFDKSSQLDELFAYCIEQTVNHKTDEVQKAQQAARQQAILRDAPATRH
;
A
#
# COMPACT_ATOMS: atom_id res chain seq x y z
N MET A 1 4.31 -14.06 1.73
CA MET A 1 5.08 -12.87 2.10
C MET A 1 4.13 -11.72 2.39
N ALA A 2 4.35 -11.02 3.48
CA ALA A 2 3.47 -9.93 3.91
C ALA A 2 3.67 -8.67 3.08
N LEU A 3 2.60 -7.89 2.91
CA LEU A 3 2.70 -6.57 2.27
C LEU A 3 3.43 -5.60 3.18
N ILE A 4 4.46 -4.98 2.68
CA ILE A 4 5.20 -3.92 3.39
C ILE A 4 4.33 -2.68 3.37
N THR A 5 3.94 -2.23 4.57
CA THR A 5 2.91 -1.21 4.75
C THR A 5 3.44 -0.02 5.55
N TYR A 6 3.07 1.19 5.11
CA TYR A 6 3.32 2.44 5.81
C TYR A 6 2.00 3.06 6.26
N LEU A 7 1.97 3.60 7.47
CA LEU A 7 0.80 4.32 8.00
C LEU A 7 1.13 5.79 8.26
N ALA A 8 0.33 6.69 7.72
CA ALA A 8 0.39 8.12 8.07
C ALA A 8 -0.82 8.43 8.94
N GLU A 9 -0.60 8.60 10.24
CA GLU A 9 -1.63 8.82 11.25
C GLU A 9 -1.02 9.57 12.44
N ASP A 10 -1.65 10.65 12.89
CA ASP A 10 -1.13 11.47 13.97
C ASP A 10 -1.65 11.08 15.36
N ASN A 11 -2.71 10.31 15.45
CA ASN A 11 -3.27 9.85 16.72
C ASN A 11 -2.63 8.52 17.11
N GLU A 12 -1.86 8.51 18.20
CA GLU A 12 -1.12 7.33 18.63
C GLU A 12 -2.01 6.14 18.96
N THR A 13 -3.16 6.37 19.59
CA THR A 13 -4.09 5.30 19.93
C THR A 13 -4.68 4.67 18.68
N VAL A 14 -5.11 5.48 17.73
CA VAL A 14 -5.63 5.01 16.44
C VAL A 14 -4.54 4.23 15.70
N LEU A 15 -3.32 4.75 15.67
CA LEU A 15 -2.20 4.12 15.02
C LEU A 15 -1.92 2.72 15.60
N GLU A 16 -1.82 2.61 16.92
CA GLU A 16 -1.56 1.33 17.60
C GLU A 16 -2.66 0.32 17.31
N ASN A 17 -3.92 0.75 17.37
CA ASN A 17 -5.05 -0.13 17.09
C ASN A 17 -5.07 -0.59 15.63
N LEU A 18 -4.74 0.29 14.69
CA LEU A 18 -4.66 -0.06 13.28
C LEU A 18 -3.54 -1.06 13.01
N ILE A 19 -2.37 -0.82 13.57
CA ILE A 19 -1.23 -1.74 13.40
C ILE A 19 -1.60 -3.13 13.90
N GLU A 20 -2.15 -3.21 15.11
CA GLU A 20 -2.55 -4.48 15.70
C GLU A 20 -3.58 -5.20 14.85
N SER A 21 -4.65 -4.50 14.46
CA SER A 21 -5.73 -5.10 13.67
C SER A 21 -5.26 -5.53 12.28
N LEU A 22 -4.49 -4.70 11.61
CA LEU A 22 -3.99 -5.00 10.27
C LEU A 22 -3.07 -6.23 10.27
N GLN A 23 -2.16 -6.29 11.21
CA GLN A 23 -1.22 -7.42 11.31
C GLN A 23 -1.90 -8.71 11.78
N GLU A 24 -2.96 -8.60 12.56
CA GLU A 24 -3.72 -9.76 13.04
C GLU A 24 -4.68 -10.29 11.98
N ILE A 25 -5.40 -9.41 11.29
CA ILE A 25 -6.45 -9.78 10.34
C ILE A 25 -5.91 -9.98 8.93
N CYS A 26 -4.93 -9.17 8.53
CA CYS A 26 -4.38 -9.16 7.17
C CYS A 26 -2.93 -9.61 7.19
N ASP A 27 -2.46 -10.13 6.07
CA ASP A 27 -1.05 -10.50 5.91
C ASP A 27 -0.25 -9.26 5.47
N VAL A 28 -0.19 -8.27 6.36
CA VAL A 28 0.58 -7.04 6.15
C VAL A 28 1.60 -6.90 7.25
N LYS A 29 2.69 -6.22 6.93
CA LYS A 29 3.73 -5.87 7.90
C LYS A 29 3.88 -4.36 7.92
N VAL A 30 3.49 -3.73 9.02
CA VAL A 30 3.66 -2.28 9.19
C VAL A 30 5.12 -2.03 9.56
N THR A 31 5.89 -1.57 8.59
CA THR A 31 7.34 -1.36 8.76
C THR A 31 7.67 0.03 9.28
N SER A 32 6.81 1.00 9.04
CA SER A 32 7.03 2.34 9.53
C SER A 32 5.72 3.14 9.56
N PHE A 33 5.77 4.27 10.24
CA PHE A 33 4.63 5.19 10.35
C PHE A 33 5.13 6.61 10.58
N GLY A 34 4.27 7.59 10.35
CA GLY A 34 4.58 8.99 10.59
C GLY A 34 3.34 9.78 10.92
N ALA A 35 3.51 10.90 11.62
CA ALA A 35 2.43 11.76 12.09
C ALA A 35 2.29 13.03 11.24
N THR A 36 3.23 13.31 10.36
CA THR A 36 3.26 14.52 9.53
C THR A 36 3.43 14.19 8.06
N GLN A 37 3.06 15.14 7.22
CA GLN A 37 3.27 15.02 5.78
C GLN A 37 4.77 14.84 5.46
N ALA A 38 5.63 15.61 6.12
CA ALA A 38 7.07 15.54 5.87
C ALA A 38 7.65 14.17 6.18
N GLU A 39 7.27 13.59 7.33
CA GLU A 39 7.71 12.25 7.72
C GLU A 39 7.25 11.20 6.73
N ALA A 40 5.97 11.23 6.36
CA ALA A 40 5.39 10.27 5.43
C ALA A 40 6.03 10.37 4.05
N SER A 41 6.10 11.57 3.50
CA SER A 41 6.68 11.80 2.17
C SER A 41 8.15 11.39 2.13
N ARG A 42 8.89 11.68 3.18
CA ARG A 42 10.31 11.31 3.27
C ARG A 42 10.47 9.78 3.24
N TRP A 43 9.70 9.08 4.07
CA TRP A 43 9.82 7.62 4.14
C TRP A 43 9.45 6.96 2.82
N LEU A 44 8.32 7.38 2.23
CA LEU A 44 7.84 6.81 0.98
C LEU A 44 8.80 7.07 -0.18
N THR A 45 9.46 8.23 -0.18
CA THR A 45 10.47 8.56 -1.19
C THR A 45 11.76 7.77 -1.00
N LEU A 46 12.25 7.66 0.25
CA LEU A 46 13.47 6.92 0.56
C LEU A 46 13.33 5.43 0.27
N HIS A 47 12.12 4.90 0.36
CA HIS A 47 11.84 3.49 0.13
C HIS A 47 11.07 3.27 -1.16
N ASP A 48 11.29 4.14 -2.14
CA ASP A 48 10.62 4.09 -3.44
C ASP A 48 10.77 2.70 -4.06
N GLY A 49 9.64 2.14 -4.51
CA GLY A 49 9.61 0.80 -5.08
C GLY A 49 9.67 -0.35 -4.07
N GLU A 50 9.94 -0.08 -2.80
CA GLU A 50 10.14 -1.12 -1.78
C GLU A 50 8.92 -1.41 -0.94
N TRP A 51 7.92 -0.52 -0.91
CA TRP A 51 6.70 -0.72 -0.14
C TRP A 51 5.53 -1.11 -1.05
N HIS A 52 4.52 -1.75 -0.49
CA HIS A 52 3.36 -2.26 -1.24
C HIS A 52 2.07 -1.49 -0.94
N LEU A 53 1.93 -0.97 0.27
CA LEU A 53 0.70 -0.32 0.71
C LEU A 53 1.02 0.88 1.59
N ALA A 54 0.37 2.01 1.33
CA ALA A 54 0.38 3.17 2.21
C ALA A 54 -1.06 3.49 2.59
N ILE A 55 -1.33 3.61 3.87
CA ILE A 55 -2.64 4.01 4.41
C ILE A 55 -2.46 5.37 5.03
N VAL A 56 -3.18 6.37 4.51
CA VAL A 56 -2.92 7.77 4.79
C VAL A 56 -4.17 8.46 5.34
N ASP A 57 -4.04 9.04 6.54
CA ASP A 57 -5.05 9.98 7.04
C ASP A 57 -4.81 11.34 6.38
N LEU A 58 -5.87 12.04 6.06
CA LEU A 58 -5.79 13.38 5.46
C LEU A 58 -5.44 14.46 6.46
N PHE A 59 -5.82 14.28 7.73
CA PHE A 59 -5.60 15.26 8.78
C PHE A 59 -4.42 14.83 9.64
N LEU A 60 -3.25 15.32 9.29
CA LEU A 60 -2.01 15.02 9.98
C LEU A 60 -1.63 16.14 10.94
N LYS A 61 -0.71 15.88 11.84
CA LYS A 61 -0.23 16.86 12.83
C LYS A 61 0.30 18.12 12.16
N GLU A 62 1.03 17.94 11.07
CA GLU A 62 1.52 19.04 10.22
C GLU A 62 1.38 18.62 8.78
N GLY A 63 0.94 19.53 7.93
CA GLY A 63 0.70 19.24 6.53
C GLY A 63 -0.60 18.48 6.33
N SER A 64 -0.70 17.76 5.22
CA SER A 64 -1.92 17.09 4.80
C SER A 64 -1.62 15.75 4.14
N GLY A 65 -2.52 14.79 4.34
CA GLY A 65 -2.49 13.54 3.61
C GLY A 65 -2.64 13.73 2.10
N LEU A 66 -3.33 14.79 1.66
CA LEU A 66 -3.41 15.11 0.22
C LEU A 66 -2.02 15.40 -0.34
N GLY A 67 -1.17 16.08 0.44
CA GLY A 67 0.22 16.32 0.05
C GLY A 67 1.03 15.04 -0.03
N VAL A 68 0.77 14.09 0.87
CA VAL A 68 1.41 12.77 0.81
C VAL A 68 1.00 12.04 -0.47
N LEU A 69 -0.28 12.07 -0.84
CA LEU A 69 -0.77 11.47 -2.08
C LEU A 69 -0.06 12.07 -3.31
N ALA A 70 0.01 13.39 -3.36
CA ALA A 70 0.67 14.08 -4.46
C ALA A 70 2.14 13.68 -4.58
N GLY A 71 2.82 13.52 -3.45
CA GLY A 71 4.25 13.15 -3.40
C GLY A 71 4.55 11.73 -3.85
N CYS A 72 3.59 10.81 -3.74
CA CYS A 72 3.79 9.41 -4.16
C CYS A 72 2.93 9.01 -5.36
N ARG A 73 2.47 9.98 -6.13
CA ARG A 73 1.61 9.71 -7.28
C ARG A 73 2.30 8.88 -8.36
N ASN A 74 3.57 9.13 -8.60
CA ASN A 74 4.38 8.41 -9.59
C ASN A 74 5.02 7.19 -8.93
N ARG A 75 4.25 6.14 -8.77
CA ARG A 75 4.70 4.90 -8.14
C ARG A 75 4.45 3.71 -9.06
N GLU A 76 4.96 2.56 -8.66
CA GLU A 76 4.72 1.33 -9.40
C GLU A 76 3.27 0.87 -9.27
N ALA A 77 2.77 0.15 -10.27
CA ALA A 77 1.38 -0.30 -10.29
C ALA A 77 1.04 -1.23 -9.10
N TYR A 78 2.02 -1.97 -8.59
CA TYR A 78 1.79 -2.85 -7.43
C TYR A 78 1.72 -2.09 -6.10
N GLN A 79 2.14 -0.83 -6.07
CA GLN A 79 2.10 0.00 -4.87
C GLN A 79 0.76 0.71 -4.77
N LYS A 80 0.00 0.38 -3.72
CA LYS A 80 -1.33 0.95 -3.50
C LYS A 80 -1.31 1.99 -2.40
N VAL A 81 -2.06 3.06 -2.62
CA VAL A 81 -2.23 4.13 -1.62
C VAL A 81 -3.71 4.31 -1.35
N VAL A 82 -4.10 4.16 -0.11
CA VAL A 82 -5.49 4.34 0.31
C VAL A 82 -5.59 5.42 1.36
N VAL A 83 -6.70 6.10 1.36
CA VAL A 83 -7.02 7.14 2.34
C VAL A 83 -7.95 6.56 3.40
N LEU A 84 -7.66 6.83 4.66
CA LEU A 84 -8.51 6.48 5.78
C LEU A 84 -8.78 7.75 6.58
N THR A 85 -10.00 8.26 6.55
CA THR A 85 -10.33 9.57 7.11
C THR A 85 -11.72 9.59 7.75
N ASN A 86 -11.91 10.44 8.77
CA ASN A 86 -13.23 10.69 9.34
C ASN A 86 -14.11 11.58 8.43
N TYR A 87 -13.55 12.12 7.36
CA TYR A 87 -14.23 13.07 6.48
C TYR A 87 -14.30 12.57 5.05
N ALA A 88 -14.80 11.36 4.86
CA ALA A 88 -14.90 10.74 3.54
C ALA A 88 -16.10 11.26 2.74
N THR A 89 -16.18 12.58 2.56
CA THR A 89 -17.22 13.23 1.77
C THR A 89 -17.02 12.96 0.27
N PRO A 90 -18.07 13.15 -0.55
CA PRO A 90 -17.93 13.00 -2.00
C PRO A 90 -16.79 13.85 -2.58
N GLU A 91 -16.62 15.07 -2.09
CA GLU A 91 -15.54 15.95 -2.56
C GLU A 91 -14.15 15.41 -2.18
N ILE A 92 -14.00 14.96 -0.93
CA ILE A 92 -12.74 14.38 -0.47
C ILE A 92 -12.41 13.11 -1.25
N ARG A 93 -13.41 12.27 -1.52
CA ARG A 93 -13.23 11.06 -2.33
C ARG A 93 -12.76 11.41 -3.74
N ARG A 94 -13.38 12.42 -4.35
CA ARG A 94 -13.02 12.88 -5.69
C ARG A 94 -11.59 13.44 -5.71
N ARG A 95 -11.25 14.33 -4.78
CA ARG A 95 -9.91 14.93 -4.70
C ARG A 95 -8.83 13.89 -4.45
N SER A 96 -9.10 12.96 -3.57
CA SER A 96 -8.16 11.87 -3.27
C SER A 96 -7.90 11.01 -4.50
N ALA A 97 -8.96 10.66 -5.23
CA ALA A 97 -8.83 9.89 -6.47
C ALA A 97 -8.05 10.66 -7.53
N GLU A 98 -8.31 11.95 -7.69
CA GLU A 98 -7.58 12.81 -8.63
C GLU A 98 -6.08 12.87 -8.33
N LEU A 99 -5.72 12.80 -7.05
CA LEU A 99 -4.32 12.77 -6.60
C LEU A 99 -3.71 11.37 -6.63
N GLY A 100 -4.46 10.38 -7.09
CA GLY A 100 -3.94 9.03 -7.31
C GLY A 100 -4.21 8.02 -6.21
N ALA A 101 -5.11 8.31 -5.25
CA ALA A 101 -5.50 7.31 -4.26
C ALA A 101 -6.26 6.17 -4.94
N ASP A 102 -5.95 4.94 -4.56
CA ASP A 102 -6.60 3.74 -5.09
C ASP A 102 -7.96 3.50 -4.44
N ALA A 103 -8.15 3.95 -3.20
CA ALA A 103 -9.41 3.84 -2.48
C ALA A 103 -9.47 4.85 -1.34
N VAL A 104 -10.68 5.14 -0.87
CA VAL A 104 -10.92 6.02 0.28
C VAL A 104 -11.91 5.33 1.21
N PHE A 105 -11.58 5.26 2.49
CA PHE A 105 -12.41 4.62 3.50
C PHE A 105 -12.71 5.60 4.64
N ASP A 106 -13.94 5.53 5.14
CA ASP A 106 -14.35 6.28 6.33
C ASP A 106 -13.92 5.55 7.59
N LYS A 107 -13.18 6.24 8.47
CA LYS A 107 -12.64 5.65 9.71
C LYS A 107 -13.74 5.15 10.64
N SER A 108 -14.88 5.82 10.67
CA SER A 108 -15.95 5.48 11.61
C SER A 108 -16.88 4.38 11.13
N SER A 109 -16.96 4.14 9.82
CA SER A 109 -17.96 3.23 9.27
C SER A 109 -17.41 2.20 8.27
N GLN A 110 -16.17 2.32 7.82
CA GLN A 110 -15.63 1.49 6.74
C GLN A 110 -14.32 0.77 7.08
N LEU A 111 -14.02 0.57 8.36
CA LEU A 111 -12.82 -0.19 8.75
C LEU A 111 -12.86 -1.63 8.24
N ASP A 112 -14.02 -2.27 8.28
CA ASP A 112 -14.16 -3.64 7.76
C ASP A 112 -13.86 -3.69 6.25
N GLU A 113 -14.27 -2.66 5.54
CA GLU A 113 -14.00 -2.55 4.10
C GLU A 113 -12.52 -2.32 3.83
N LEU A 114 -11.85 -1.54 4.68
CA LEU A 114 -10.40 -1.37 4.59
C LEU A 114 -9.69 -2.72 4.78
N PHE A 115 -10.09 -3.49 5.80
CA PHE A 115 -9.48 -4.80 6.05
C PHE A 115 -9.72 -5.77 4.89
N ALA A 116 -10.94 -5.76 4.34
CA ALA A 116 -11.25 -6.56 3.15
C ALA A 116 -10.38 -6.18 1.96
N TYR A 117 -10.19 -4.89 1.76
CA TYR A 117 -9.30 -4.37 0.71
C TYR A 117 -7.86 -4.86 0.90
N CYS A 118 -7.35 -4.78 2.13
CA CYS A 118 -6.00 -5.23 2.44
C CYS A 118 -5.83 -6.73 2.21
N ILE A 119 -6.82 -7.53 2.58
CA ILE A 119 -6.81 -8.97 2.32
C ILE A 119 -6.76 -9.24 0.82
N GLU A 120 -7.57 -8.53 0.05
CA GLU A 120 -7.57 -8.65 -1.42
C GLU A 120 -6.20 -8.34 -2.00
N GLN A 121 -5.56 -7.27 -1.52
CA GLN A 121 -4.22 -6.90 -2.00
C GLN A 121 -3.17 -7.95 -1.63
N THR A 122 -3.27 -8.56 -0.46
CA THR A 122 -2.34 -9.65 -0.09
C THR A 122 -2.51 -10.86 -0.99
N VAL A 123 -3.76 -11.21 -1.34
CA VAL A 123 -4.04 -12.31 -2.27
C VAL A 123 -3.48 -11.99 -3.66
N ASN A 124 -3.70 -10.79 -4.15
CA ASN A 124 -3.19 -10.36 -5.46
C ASN A 124 -1.66 -10.40 -5.49
N HIS A 125 -1.02 -9.94 -4.44
CA HIS A 125 0.43 -9.94 -4.33
C HIS A 125 1.00 -11.36 -4.36
N LYS A 126 0.41 -12.28 -3.61
CA LYS A 126 0.82 -13.68 -3.60
C LYS A 126 0.63 -14.34 -4.96
N THR A 127 -0.48 -14.05 -5.63
CA THR A 127 -0.75 -14.55 -6.98
C THR A 127 0.31 -14.07 -7.96
N ASP A 128 0.66 -12.77 -7.92
CA ASP A 128 1.70 -12.21 -8.77
C ASP A 128 3.06 -12.86 -8.53
N GLU A 129 3.42 -13.10 -7.26
CA GLU A 129 4.67 -13.77 -6.91
C GLU A 129 4.71 -15.20 -7.43
N VAL A 130 3.61 -15.94 -7.31
CA VAL A 130 3.51 -17.30 -7.82
C VAL A 130 3.64 -17.32 -9.33
N GLN A 131 2.96 -16.41 -10.03
CA GLN A 131 3.04 -16.30 -11.48
C GLN A 131 4.46 -15.98 -11.95
N LYS A 132 5.14 -15.06 -11.28
CA LYS A 132 6.53 -14.73 -11.60
C LYS A 132 7.46 -15.91 -11.40
N ALA A 133 7.30 -16.65 -10.31
CA ALA A 133 8.09 -17.84 -10.02
C ALA A 133 7.86 -18.93 -11.06
N GLN A 134 6.61 -19.16 -11.45
CA GLN A 134 6.26 -20.14 -12.48
C GLN A 134 6.85 -19.75 -13.84
N GLN A 135 6.77 -18.47 -14.18
CA GLN A 135 7.31 -17.96 -15.44
C GLN A 135 8.84 -18.11 -15.48
N ALA A 136 9.51 -17.77 -14.39
CA ALA A 136 10.96 -17.93 -14.29
C ALA A 136 11.34 -19.42 -14.40
N ALA A 137 10.61 -20.31 -13.75
CA ALA A 137 10.84 -21.74 -13.83
C ALA A 137 10.66 -22.27 -15.25
N ARG A 138 9.62 -21.79 -15.98
CA ARG A 138 9.39 -22.16 -17.37
C ARG A 138 10.55 -21.71 -18.25
N GLN A 139 11.04 -20.48 -18.07
CA GLN A 139 12.15 -19.97 -18.85
C GLN A 139 13.43 -20.78 -18.61
N GLN A 140 13.70 -21.13 -17.38
CA GLN A 140 14.86 -21.96 -17.05
C GLN A 140 14.74 -23.35 -17.67
N ALA A 141 13.56 -23.94 -17.65
CA ALA A 141 13.33 -25.22 -18.28
C ALA A 141 13.54 -25.16 -19.79
N ILE A 142 13.04 -24.12 -20.43
CA ILE A 142 13.24 -23.91 -21.87
C ILE A 142 14.71 -23.77 -22.21
N LEU A 143 15.45 -22.96 -21.45
CA LEU A 143 16.88 -22.75 -21.67
C LEU A 143 17.69 -24.02 -21.43
N ARG A 144 17.32 -24.80 -20.42
CA ARG A 144 18.01 -26.05 -20.07
C ARG A 144 17.82 -27.13 -21.13
N ASP A 145 16.62 -27.20 -21.69
CA ASP A 145 16.23 -28.22 -22.68
C ASP A 145 16.47 -27.75 -24.11
N ALA A 146 16.95 -26.53 -24.31
CA ALA A 146 17.28 -26.03 -25.65
C ALA A 146 18.39 -26.90 -26.27
N PRO A 147 18.30 -27.24 -27.56
CA PRO A 147 19.38 -27.97 -28.22
C PRO A 147 20.68 -27.18 -28.10
N ALA A 148 21.68 -27.92 -27.78
CA ALA A 148 22.98 -27.27 -27.68
C ALA A 148 23.36 -26.83 -29.05
N THR A 149 23.26 -26.26 -29.74
CA THR A 149 23.39 -25.95 -30.79
C THR A 149 23.93 -25.79 -31.35
N ARG A 150 23.88 -25.80 -31.69
CA ARG A 150 24.13 -25.86 -32.22
C ARG A 150 24.63 -25.17 -32.85
N HIS A 151 25.12 -24.81 -33.00
CA HIS A 151 25.78 -24.24 -33.55
C HIS A 151 25.95 -23.88 -34.14
#